data_8c4bc6ea76f9a20390010b12f7746840
#
_entry.id   8c4bc6ea76f9a20390010b12f7746840
#
_cell.length_a   1.000
_cell.length_b   1.000
_cell.length_c   1.000
_cell.angle_alpha   90.00
_cell.angle_beta   90.00
_cell.angle_gamma   90.00
#
_symmetry.space_group_name_H-M   'P 1'
#
loop_
_entity.id
_entity.type
_entity.pdbx_description
1 polymer ?
#
loop_
_entity_poly.entity_id
_entity_poly.type
_entity_poly.pdbx_seq_one_letter_code
_entity_poly.pdbx_strand_id
1 'polypeptide(L)'
;MDWADELAARVSGPQVVNDSKTPSGTVHVGSLRGPVILDVITRALRASGHDTTLLYGVDDLDPMDAQALLTPDAIDREMGRPLAHVPDPAGDCHASYARHFAGVFIDVFAGLGIHPDRYYWMSDIYPTGAMDPYIRLALDRAAIVREIYRRVANVQHPDTWHPVGVVCPTCGKVGTTIVTKWDGERVFYECRPDLVTWARGCGSSGWVSPFGGAAKLPWNLEWAAQWSLFGVTIEPGGKDLSTAGGSRDRSDAIARE
;
A
#
# COMPACT_ATOMS: atom_id res chain seq x y z
N MET A 1 25.38 20.47 -13.05
CA MET A 1 24.45 19.34 -13.28
C MET A 1 24.37 18.62 -11.95
N ASP A 2 23.22 18.58 -11.35
CA ASP A 2 23.01 17.83 -10.11
C ASP A 2 22.53 16.40 -10.41
N TRP A 3 22.33 15.58 -9.38
CA TRP A 3 21.94 14.19 -9.54
C TRP A 3 20.57 14.01 -10.25
N ALA A 4 19.65 14.97 -10.10
CA ALA A 4 18.33 14.91 -10.74
C ALA A 4 18.43 15.24 -12.24
N ASP A 5 19.29 16.17 -12.63
CA ASP A 5 19.61 16.46 -14.04
C ASP A 5 20.26 15.23 -14.70
N GLU A 6 21.16 14.54 -13.98
CA GLU A 6 21.79 13.31 -14.48
C GLU A 6 20.76 12.18 -14.66
N LEU A 7 19.78 12.07 -13.76
CA LEU A 7 18.67 11.13 -13.90
C LEU A 7 17.83 11.47 -15.13
N ALA A 8 17.44 12.74 -15.28
CA ALA A 8 16.63 13.20 -16.41
C ALA A 8 17.32 12.95 -17.76
N ALA A 9 18.64 13.07 -17.81
CA ALA A 9 19.41 12.78 -19.02
C ALA A 9 19.50 11.29 -19.40
N ARG A 10 19.15 10.36 -18.48
CA ARG A 10 19.21 8.90 -18.70
C ARG A 10 17.91 8.27 -19.13
N VAL A 11 16.80 8.99 -19.03
CA VAL A 11 15.47 8.48 -19.37
C VAL A 11 14.98 9.07 -20.69
N SER A 12 13.98 8.46 -21.29
CA SER A 12 13.37 8.91 -22.55
C SER A 12 11.87 8.70 -22.53
N GLY A 13 11.13 9.47 -23.32
CA GLY A 13 9.68 9.40 -23.41
C GLY A 13 8.96 10.01 -22.19
N PRO A 14 7.64 9.80 -22.09
CA PRO A 14 6.85 10.26 -20.97
C PRO A 14 7.27 9.58 -19.66
N GLN A 15 7.21 10.32 -18.56
CA GLN A 15 7.59 9.82 -17.25
C GLN A 15 6.43 9.93 -16.26
N VAL A 16 6.25 8.88 -15.44
CA VAL A 16 5.33 8.87 -14.31
C VAL A 16 6.15 8.67 -13.05
N VAL A 17 6.22 9.72 -12.26
CA VAL A 17 6.94 9.74 -10.96
C VAL A 17 5.93 9.48 -9.86
N ASN A 18 6.20 8.52 -8.97
CA ASN A 18 5.27 8.11 -7.92
C ASN A 18 5.94 8.01 -6.55
N ASP A 19 5.17 8.24 -5.51
CA ASP A 19 5.39 7.82 -4.12
C ASP A 19 4.05 7.49 -3.50
N SER A 20 4.04 6.62 -2.52
CA SER A 20 2.86 6.35 -1.70
C SER A 20 3.22 6.25 -0.24
N LYS A 21 2.20 6.42 0.62
CA LYS A 21 2.39 6.33 2.05
C LYS A 21 1.17 5.78 2.76
N THR A 22 1.42 4.88 3.70
CA THR A 22 0.43 4.44 4.69
C THR A 22 0.22 5.55 5.74
N PRO A 23 -1.01 6.08 5.91
CA PRO A 23 -1.31 7.16 6.87
C PRO A 23 -1.54 6.61 8.29
N SER A 24 -0.54 5.95 8.89
CA SER A 24 -0.66 5.23 10.16
C SER A 24 -0.61 6.13 11.41
N GLY A 25 -0.56 7.45 11.25
CA GLY A 25 -0.52 8.43 12.35
C GLY A 25 0.17 9.71 11.97
N THR A 26 0.51 10.54 12.98
CA THR A 26 1.23 11.80 12.77
C THR A 26 2.56 11.55 12.06
N VAL A 27 2.72 12.22 10.93
CA VAL A 27 3.91 12.05 10.09
C VAL A 27 5.05 12.93 10.62
N HIS A 28 6.23 12.34 10.85
CA HIS A 28 7.41 13.10 11.28
C HIS A 28 8.10 13.79 10.08
N VAL A 29 8.89 14.82 10.34
CA VAL A 29 9.57 15.65 9.33
C VAL A 29 10.41 14.82 8.34
N GLY A 30 11.00 13.70 8.76
CA GLY A 30 11.79 12.83 7.90
C GLY A 30 11.00 12.22 6.73
N SER A 31 9.68 12.13 6.83
CA SER A 31 8.82 11.64 5.76
C SER A 31 8.66 12.65 4.61
N LEU A 32 8.94 13.94 4.83
CA LEU A 32 8.97 14.95 3.76
C LEU A 32 10.06 14.66 2.72
N ARG A 33 11.04 13.84 3.05
CA ARG A 33 12.08 13.42 2.09
C ARG A 33 11.47 12.82 0.81
N GLY A 34 10.42 12.01 0.91
CA GLY A 34 9.72 11.43 -0.25
C GLY A 34 9.21 12.53 -1.18
N PRO A 35 8.19 13.33 -0.77
CA PRO A 35 7.65 14.41 -1.60
C PRO A 35 8.70 15.39 -2.14
N VAL A 36 9.71 15.77 -1.34
CA VAL A 36 10.77 16.68 -1.78
C VAL A 36 11.63 16.08 -2.90
N ILE A 37 12.06 14.82 -2.76
CA ILE A 37 12.85 14.14 -3.79
C ILE A 37 12.05 14.00 -5.09
N LEU A 38 10.77 13.65 -5.01
CA LEU A 38 9.89 13.52 -6.17
C LEU A 38 9.69 14.85 -6.90
N ASP A 39 9.49 15.93 -6.15
CA ASP A 39 9.35 17.26 -6.74
C ASP A 39 10.64 17.69 -7.46
N VAL A 40 11.80 17.46 -6.86
CA VAL A 40 13.11 17.73 -7.50
C VAL A 40 13.27 16.92 -8.79
N ILE A 41 12.99 15.62 -8.76
CA ILE A 41 13.04 14.75 -9.95
C ILE A 41 12.07 15.26 -11.03
N THR A 42 10.84 15.55 -10.65
CA THR A 42 9.79 16.00 -11.57
C THR A 42 10.18 17.33 -12.24
N ARG A 43 10.71 18.27 -11.48
CA ARG A 43 11.20 19.57 -12.03
C ARG A 43 12.36 19.37 -12.99
N ALA A 44 13.32 18.51 -12.68
CA ALA A 44 14.46 18.24 -13.56
C ALA A 44 14.00 17.56 -14.88
N LEU A 45 13.08 16.59 -14.80
CA LEU A 45 12.50 15.94 -15.96
C LEU A 45 11.76 16.94 -16.87
N ARG A 46 10.91 17.78 -16.28
CA ARG A 46 10.16 18.82 -17.03
C ARG A 46 11.11 19.86 -17.64
N ALA A 47 12.14 20.29 -16.91
CA ALA A 47 13.16 21.22 -17.43
C ALA A 47 13.96 20.61 -18.58
N SER A 48 14.12 19.28 -18.63
CA SER A 48 14.77 18.54 -19.71
C SER A 48 13.82 18.21 -20.88
N GLY A 49 12.56 18.67 -20.81
CA GLY A 49 11.58 18.51 -21.90
C GLY A 49 10.79 17.19 -21.87
N HIS A 50 10.85 16.40 -20.78
CA HIS A 50 10.04 15.22 -20.64
C HIS A 50 8.60 15.58 -20.25
N ASP A 51 7.62 14.95 -20.92
CA ASP A 51 6.24 14.91 -20.44
C ASP A 51 6.22 14.10 -19.13
N THR A 52 5.86 14.75 -18.02
CA THR A 52 6.05 14.18 -16.69
C THR A 52 4.81 14.39 -15.84
N THR A 53 4.27 13.29 -15.31
CA THR A 53 3.18 13.28 -14.33
C THR A 53 3.73 12.89 -12.96
N LEU A 54 3.45 13.70 -11.94
CA LEU A 54 3.73 13.40 -10.55
C LEU A 54 2.48 12.86 -9.87
N LEU A 55 2.55 11.64 -9.36
CA LEU A 55 1.52 10.98 -8.56
C LEU A 55 1.89 10.97 -7.09
N TYR A 56 0.89 11.02 -6.23
CA TYR A 56 1.05 10.75 -4.80
C TYR A 56 -0.08 9.85 -4.31
N GLY A 57 0.28 8.68 -3.80
CA GLY A 57 -0.64 7.65 -3.34
C GLY A 57 -0.82 7.62 -1.84
N VAL A 58 -1.98 7.16 -1.40
CA VAL A 58 -2.29 6.89 -0.01
C VAL A 58 -2.75 5.43 0.12
N ASP A 59 -1.94 4.64 0.85
CA ASP A 59 -2.18 3.21 1.09
C ASP A 59 -3.10 3.04 2.32
N ASP A 60 -4.32 3.56 2.21
CA ASP A 60 -5.28 3.69 3.30
C ASP A 60 -6.10 2.42 3.58
N LEU A 61 -5.92 1.37 2.78
CA LEU A 61 -6.44 0.03 3.09
C LEU A 61 -5.49 -0.82 3.93
N ASP A 62 -4.29 -0.34 4.23
CA ASP A 62 -3.42 -1.00 5.19
C ASP A 62 -4.09 -1.10 6.55
N PRO A 63 -3.87 -2.22 7.29
CA PRO A 63 -4.47 -2.39 8.60
C PRO A 63 -3.93 -1.37 9.60
N MET A 64 -4.79 -0.89 10.48
CA MET A 64 -4.33 -0.17 11.65
C MET A 64 -3.51 -1.11 12.54
N ASP A 65 -2.23 -0.85 12.67
CA ASP A 65 -1.27 -1.60 13.49
C ASP A 65 -0.59 -0.75 14.57
N ALA A 66 -0.88 0.56 14.59
CA ALA A 66 -0.39 1.53 15.56
C ALA A 66 -1.56 2.20 16.31
N GLN A 67 -1.31 2.56 17.58
CA GLN A 67 -2.33 3.03 18.52
C GLN A 67 -2.38 4.56 18.65
N ALA A 68 -1.93 5.30 17.65
CA ALA A 68 -1.91 6.75 17.73
C ALA A 68 -3.31 7.32 17.88
N LEU A 69 -3.55 8.06 18.98
CA LEU A 69 -4.77 8.81 19.28
C LEU A 69 -6.05 7.99 19.48
N LEU A 70 -5.98 6.67 19.60
CA LEU A 70 -7.14 5.86 19.94
C LEU A 70 -7.34 5.77 21.46
N THR A 71 -8.60 5.79 21.90
CA THR A 71 -8.95 5.46 23.27
C THR A 71 -8.80 3.96 23.51
N PRO A 72 -8.58 3.51 24.77
CA PRO A 72 -8.48 2.08 25.07
C PRO A 72 -9.67 1.25 24.54
N ASP A 73 -10.88 1.77 24.64
CA ASP A 73 -12.10 1.07 24.16
C ASP A 73 -12.15 1.00 22.61
N ALA A 74 -11.54 1.95 21.92
CA ALA A 74 -11.47 1.97 20.46
C ALA A 74 -10.37 1.02 19.93
N ILE A 75 -9.31 0.81 20.69
CA ILE A 75 -8.17 -0.03 20.28
C ILE A 75 -8.64 -1.44 19.88
N ASP A 76 -9.37 -2.13 20.75
CA ASP A 76 -9.83 -3.50 20.48
C ASP A 76 -10.72 -3.59 19.24
N ARG A 77 -11.52 -2.55 18.99
CA ARG A 77 -12.45 -2.49 17.85
C ARG A 77 -11.73 -2.17 16.56
N GLU A 78 -10.85 -1.17 16.56
CA GLU A 78 -10.28 -0.57 15.35
C GLU A 78 -8.96 -1.24 14.92
N MET A 79 -8.15 -1.76 15.84
CA MET A 79 -6.90 -2.45 15.48
C MET A 79 -7.16 -3.61 14.51
N GLY A 80 -6.41 -3.61 13.41
CA GLY A 80 -6.55 -4.58 12.32
C GLY A 80 -7.57 -4.21 11.24
N ARG A 81 -8.35 -3.15 11.40
CA ARG A 81 -9.22 -2.62 10.34
C ARG A 81 -8.40 -1.81 9.32
N PRO A 82 -8.83 -1.74 8.05
CA PRO A 82 -8.26 -0.79 7.11
C PRO A 82 -8.33 0.64 7.66
N LEU A 83 -7.26 1.41 7.54
CA LEU A 83 -7.19 2.80 8.04
C LEU A 83 -8.30 3.70 7.48
N ALA A 84 -8.73 3.45 6.23
CA ALA A 84 -9.87 4.13 5.62
C ALA A 84 -11.21 3.86 6.32
N HIS A 85 -11.32 2.74 7.06
CA HIS A 85 -12.53 2.34 7.76
C HIS A 85 -12.50 2.67 9.26
N VAL A 86 -11.43 3.26 9.75
CA VAL A 86 -11.29 3.72 11.13
C VAL A 86 -11.81 5.15 11.23
N PRO A 87 -12.66 5.47 12.23
CA PRO A 87 -13.15 6.83 12.42
C PRO A 87 -12.04 7.88 12.59
N ASP A 88 -12.33 9.12 12.22
CA ASP A 88 -11.44 10.25 12.45
C ASP A 88 -11.17 10.43 13.95
N PRO A 89 -9.90 10.41 14.40
CA PRO A 89 -9.56 10.53 15.83
C PRO A 89 -9.81 11.94 16.41
N ALA A 90 -9.91 12.96 15.55
CA ALA A 90 -10.17 14.34 15.97
C ALA A 90 -11.67 14.70 15.98
N GLY A 91 -12.55 13.76 15.67
CA GLY A 91 -13.99 13.91 15.68
C GLY A 91 -14.51 14.66 14.44
N ASP A 92 -14.88 13.95 13.41
CA ASP A 92 -15.66 14.40 12.24
C ASP A 92 -15.07 15.52 11.36
N CYS A 93 -13.79 15.90 11.52
CA CYS A 93 -13.17 16.88 10.62
C CYS A 93 -12.78 16.26 9.28
N HIS A 94 -12.61 14.92 9.22
CA HIS A 94 -12.32 14.14 8.02
C HIS A 94 -13.18 12.87 7.98
N ALA A 95 -13.30 12.28 6.80
CA ALA A 95 -14.12 11.08 6.61
C ALA A 95 -13.58 9.82 7.32
N SER A 96 -12.28 9.78 7.66
CA SER A 96 -11.64 8.65 8.33
C SER A 96 -10.30 9.06 8.95
N TYR A 97 -9.75 8.16 9.78
CA TYR A 97 -8.38 8.23 10.30
C TYR A 97 -7.35 8.46 9.18
N ALA A 98 -7.45 7.67 8.11
CA ALA A 98 -6.56 7.82 6.98
C ALA A 98 -6.64 9.19 6.32
N ARG A 99 -7.86 9.69 6.08
CA ARG A 99 -8.08 11.02 5.49
C ARG A 99 -7.55 12.14 6.39
N HIS A 100 -7.66 12.00 7.70
CA HIS A 100 -7.11 12.96 8.66
C HIS A 100 -5.58 13.06 8.53
N PHE A 101 -4.86 11.97 8.75
CA PHE A 101 -3.40 12.01 8.79
C PHE A 101 -2.75 12.26 7.43
N ALA A 102 -3.30 11.70 6.36
CA ALA A 102 -2.82 11.98 5.01
C ALA A 102 -3.12 13.42 4.60
N GLY A 103 -4.31 13.96 4.94
CA GLY A 103 -4.69 15.35 4.66
C GLY A 103 -3.72 16.34 5.30
N VAL A 104 -3.47 16.19 6.60
CA VAL A 104 -2.49 17.01 7.33
C VAL A 104 -1.10 16.97 6.68
N PHE A 105 -0.64 15.78 6.26
CA PHE A 105 0.66 15.65 5.63
C PHE A 105 0.71 16.26 4.23
N ILE A 106 -0.35 16.09 3.44
CA ILE A 106 -0.50 16.71 2.12
C ILE A 106 -0.46 18.25 2.24
N ASP A 107 -1.17 18.81 3.20
CA ASP A 107 -1.18 20.26 3.45
C ASP A 107 0.23 20.79 3.80
N VAL A 108 1.01 20.02 4.58
CA VAL A 108 2.39 20.38 4.94
C VAL A 108 3.28 20.48 3.72
N PHE A 109 3.30 19.45 2.85
CA PHE A 109 4.17 19.53 1.67
C PHE A 109 3.61 20.45 0.57
N ALA A 110 2.29 20.62 0.48
CA ALA A 110 1.70 21.65 -0.37
C ALA A 110 2.12 23.06 0.05
N GLY A 111 2.20 23.31 1.37
CA GLY A 111 2.72 24.56 1.93
C GLY A 111 4.21 24.81 1.61
N LEU A 112 4.97 23.77 1.23
CA LEU A 112 6.33 23.87 0.70
C LEU A 112 6.38 24.05 -0.83
N GLY A 113 5.23 24.17 -1.49
CA GLY A 113 5.12 24.33 -2.94
C GLY A 113 5.23 23.02 -3.73
N ILE A 114 5.01 21.88 -3.08
CA ILE A 114 5.01 20.55 -3.72
C ILE A 114 3.56 20.17 -4.03
N HIS A 115 3.22 20.10 -5.31
CA HIS A 115 1.87 19.83 -5.78
C HIS A 115 1.88 18.68 -6.80
N PRO A 116 1.59 17.44 -6.37
CA PRO A 116 1.35 16.34 -7.29
C PRO A 116 0.23 16.66 -8.29
N ASP A 117 0.40 16.21 -9.55
CA ASP A 117 -0.63 16.38 -10.57
C ASP A 117 -1.89 15.57 -10.26
N ARG A 118 -1.71 14.43 -9.57
CA ARG A 118 -2.82 13.58 -9.15
C ARG A 118 -2.53 12.90 -7.81
N TYR A 119 -3.54 12.92 -6.93
CA TYR A 119 -3.59 12.08 -5.74
C TYR A 119 -4.46 10.85 -6.02
N TYR A 120 -4.09 9.69 -5.43
CA TYR A 120 -4.94 8.51 -5.45
C TYR A 120 -4.99 7.87 -4.07
N TRP A 121 -6.12 7.22 -3.77
CA TRP A 121 -6.39 6.54 -2.52
C TRP A 121 -6.73 5.09 -2.85
N MET A 122 -6.08 4.14 -2.21
CA MET A 122 -6.35 2.74 -2.51
C MET A 122 -7.78 2.33 -2.15
N SER A 123 -8.37 2.95 -1.12
CA SER A 123 -9.79 2.78 -0.78
C SER A 123 -10.76 3.24 -1.88
N ASP A 124 -10.35 4.18 -2.75
CA ASP A 124 -11.14 4.60 -3.91
C ASP A 124 -10.87 3.69 -5.13
N ILE A 125 -9.66 3.11 -5.25
CA ILE A 125 -9.24 2.29 -6.40
C ILE A 125 -9.80 0.85 -6.32
N TYR A 126 -9.66 0.19 -5.17
CA TYR A 126 -10.08 -1.22 -5.03
C TYR A 126 -11.56 -1.48 -5.36
N PRO A 127 -12.53 -0.65 -4.92
CA PRO A 127 -13.93 -0.85 -5.25
C PRO A 127 -14.27 -0.71 -6.74
N THR A 128 -13.42 -0.06 -7.54
CA THR A 128 -13.62 0.04 -9.00
C THR A 128 -13.32 -1.28 -9.73
N GLY A 129 -12.69 -2.25 -9.06
CA GLY A 129 -12.20 -3.48 -9.68
C GLY A 129 -10.85 -3.33 -10.41
N ALA A 130 -10.22 -2.16 -10.38
CA ALA A 130 -8.93 -1.94 -11.05
C ALA A 130 -7.80 -2.81 -10.50
N MET A 131 -7.92 -3.25 -9.24
CA MET A 131 -6.97 -4.16 -8.60
C MET A 131 -7.33 -5.66 -8.79
N ASP A 132 -8.50 -5.98 -9.28
CA ASP A 132 -8.99 -7.37 -9.41
C ASP A 132 -8.08 -8.26 -10.31
N PRO A 133 -7.54 -7.77 -11.45
CA PRO A 133 -6.60 -8.55 -12.26
C PRO A 133 -5.32 -8.94 -11.49
N TYR A 134 -4.80 -8.03 -10.65
CA TYR A 134 -3.60 -8.27 -9.85
C TYR A 134 -3.88 -9.21 -8.67
N ILE A 135 -5.05 -9.09 -8.04
CA ILE A 135 -5.52 -10.04 -7.01
C ILE A 135 -5.60 -11.45 -7.61
N ARG A 136 -6.25 -11.59 -8.78
CA ARG A 136 -6.37 -12.87 -9.48
C ARG A 136 -5.00 -13.45 -9.81
N LEU A 137 -4.11 -12.65 -10.39
CA LEU A 137 -2.76 -13.07 -10.74
C LEU A 137 -1.98 -13.56 -9.52
N ALA A 138 -2.05 -12.82 -8.41
CA ALA A 138 -1.40 -13.18 -7.15
C ALA A 138 -1.92 -14.50 -6.58
N LEU A 139 -3.24 -14.73 -6.66
CA LEU A 139 -3.88 -15.97 -6.22
C LEU A 139 -3.50 -17.15 -7.10
N ASP A 140 -3.57 -17.01 -8.42
CA ASP A 140 -3.23 -18.06 -9.39
C ASP A 140 -1.74 -18.42 -9.33
N ARG A 141 -0.88 -17.45 -9.00
CA ARG A 141 0.57 -17.61 -8.88
C ARG A 141 1.07 -17.62 -7.43
N ALA A 142 0.24 -18.00 -6.45
CA ALA A 142 0.61 -17.98 -5.04
C ALA A 142 1.90 -18.78 -4.74
N ALA A 143 2.17 -19.87 -5.45
CA ALA A 143 3.39 -20.64 -5.30
C ALA A 143 4.64 -19.85 -5.72
N ILE A 144 4.55 -19.05 -6.79
CA ILE A 144 5.65 -18.19 -7.25
C ILE A 144 5.89 -17.09 -6.22
N VAL A 145 4.83 -16.49 -5.69
CA VAL A 145 4.94 -15.46 -4.65
C VAL A 145 5.63 -16.02 -3.40
N ARG A 146 5.25 -17.22 -2.93
CA ARG A 146 5.90 -17.88 -1.79
C ARG A 146 7.39 -18.10 -2.04
N GLU A 147 7.75 -18.55 -3.26
CA GLU A 147 9.15 -18.76 -3.64
C GLU A 147 9.95 -17.46 -3.69
N ILE A 148 9.38 -16.36 -4.17
CA ILE A 148 10.00 -15.03 -4.13
C ILE A 148 10.27 -14.62 -2.68
N TYR A 149 9.29 -14.75 -1.79
CA TYR A 149 9.45 -14.40 -0.36
C TYR A 149 10.55 -15.24 0.29
N ARG A 150 10.59 -16.55 -0.02
CA ARG A 150 11.64 -17.46 0.49
C ARG A 150 13.03 -17.07 -0.03
N ARG A 151 13.16 -16.86 -1.34
CA ARG A 151 14.45 -16.60 -2.01
C ARG A 151 15.00 -15.21 -1.68
N VAL A 152 14.14 -14.19 -1.70
CA VAL A 152 14.55 -12.78 -1.59
C VAL A 152 14.67 -12.34 -0.14
N ALA A 153 13.73 -12.75 0.72
CA ALA A 153 13.62 -12.24 2.09
C ALA A 153 13.83 -13.32 3.17
N ASN A 154 14.08 -14.57 2.79
CA ASN A 154 14.16 -15.73 3.70
C ASN A 154 12.89 -15.89 4.57
N VAL A 155 11.73 -15.51 4.02
CA VAL A 155 10.42 -15.65 4.68
C VAL A 155 9.73 -16.88 4.11
N GLN A 156 9.36 -17.82 4.99
CA GLN A 156 8.65 -19.03 4.61
C GLN A 156 7.16 -18.89 4.92
N HIS A 157 6.35 -19.19 3.93
CA HIS A 157 4.89 -19.33 4.09
C HIS A 157 4.48 -20.78 3.84
N PRO A 158 3.48 -21.31 4.55
CA PRO A 158 2.95 -22.64 4.27
C PRO A 158 2.34 -22.71 2.86
N ASP A 159 2.30 -23.91 2.27
CA ASP A 159 1.77 -24.12 0.91
C ASP A 159 0.29 -23.68 0.77
N THR A 160 -0.44 -23.69 1.85
CA THR A 160 -1.82 -23.22 1.90
C THR A 160 -1.97 -21.70 1.94
N TRP A 161 -0.90 -20.95 2.16
CA TRP A 161 -0.99 -19.49 2.22
C TRP A 161 -1.16 -18.87 0.83
N HIS A 162 -2.14 -17.98 0.71
CA HIS A 162 -2.39 -17.18 -0.49
C HIS A 162 -2.18 -15.70 -0.19
N PRO A 163 -1.57 -14.93 -1.11
CA PRO A 163 -1.09 -13.57 -0.85
C PRO A 163 -2.20 -12.52 -1.01
N VAL A 164 -3.28 -12.65 -0.26
CA VAL A 164 -4.34 -11.65 -0.14
C VAL A 164 -4.87 -11.61 1.30
N GLY A 165 -5.28 -10.44 1.77
CA GLY A 165 -5.99 -10.25 3.03
C GLY A 165 -7.44 -9.89 2.75
N VAL A 166 -8.39 -10.69 3.27
CA VAL A 166 -9.82 -10.40 3.16
C VAL A 166 -10.22 -9.39 4.23
N VAL A 167 -10.95 -8.35 3.87
CA VAL A 167 -11.65 -7.52 4.86
C VAL A 167 -12.78 -8.37 5.45
N CYS A 168 -12.61 -8.82 6.70
CA CYS A 168 -13.53 -9.74 7.33
C CYS A 168 -14.97 -9.19 7.30
N PRO A 169 -15.94 -9.89 6.68
CA PRO A 169 -17.33 -9.40 6.60
C PRO A 169 -17.99 -9.24 7.96
N THR A 170 -17.49 -9.92 9.00
CA THR A 170 -18.06 -9.91 10.35
C THR A 170 -17.53 -8.76 11.21
N CYS A 171 -16.21 -8.54 11.23
CA CYS A 171 -15.60 -7.52 12.10
C CYS A 171 -14.89 -6.38 11.38
N GLY A 172 -14.80 -6.44 10.06
CA GLY A 172 -14.16 -5.39 9.24
C GLY A 172 -12.62 -5.37 9.30
N LYS A 173 -11.98 -6.32 9.98
CA LYS A 173 -10.52 -6.37 10.11
C LYS A 173 -9.90 -7.08 8.91
N VAL A 174 -8.80 -6.54 8.39
CA VAL A 174 -7.97 -7.15 7.34
C VAL A 174 -6.67 -7.70 7.91
N GLY A 175 -6.13 -7.08 8.95
CA GLY A 175 -4.86 -7.48 9.57
C GLY A 175 -4.90 -8.80 10.35
N THR A 176 -6.08 -9.35 10.58
CA THR A 176 -6.29 -10.62 11.31
C THR A 176 -6.80 -11.75 10.42
N THR A 177 -6.84 -11.55 9.10
CA THR A 177 -7.32 -12.55 8.16
C THR A 177 -6.18 -13.25 7.42
N ILE A 178 -6.37 -14.52 7.16
CA ILE A 178 -5.50 -15.33 6.31
C ILE A 178 -6.35 -16.08 5.29
N VAL A 179 -5.87 -16.16 4.06
CA VAL A 179 -6.49 -16.94 2.98
C VAL A 179 -5.74 -18.25 2.82
N THR A 180 -6.49 -19.36 2.88
CA THR A 180 -5.93 -20.72 2.87
C THR A 180 -6.35 -21.56 1.67
N LYS A 181 -7.37 -21.12 0.89
CA LYS A 181 -7.79 -21.80 -0.35
C LYS A 181 -8.23 -20.78 -1.41
N TRP A 182 -8.06 -21.16 -2.67
CA TRP A 182 -8.53 -20.46 -3.85
C TRP A 182 -9.17 -21.45 -4.82
N ASP A 183 -10.40 -21.21 -5.28
CA ASP A 183 -11.14 -22.12 -6.19
C ASP A 183 -11.22 -21.59 -7.65
N GLY A 184 -10.59 -20.43 -7.94
CA GLY A 184 -10.64 -19.74 -9.22
C GLY A 184 -11.63 -18.57 -9.25
N GLU A 185 -12.55 -18.49 -8.28
CA GLU A 185 -13.55 -17.43 -8.16
C GLU A 185 -13.63 -16.86 -6.73
N ARG A 186 -13.46 -17.70 -5.71
CA ARG A 186 -13.59 -17.35 -4.30
C ARG A 186 -12.40 -17.83 -3.50
N VAL A 187 -12.12 -17.14 -2.43
CA VAL A 187 -11.11 -17.49 -1.44
C VAL A 187 -11.77 -18.00 -0.15
N PHE A 188 -11.16 -18.99 0.49
CA PHE A 188 -11.52 -19.36 1.85
C PHE A 188 -10.63 -18.59 2.82
N TYR A 189 -11.25 -17.75 3.64
CA TYR A 189 -10.55 -16.94 4.64
C TYR A 189 -10.84 -17.43 6.05
N GLU A 190 -9.93 -17.12 6.96
CA GLU A 190 -10.07 -17.30 8.39
C GLU A 190 -9.66 -16.00 9.08
N CYS A 191 -10.53 -15.41 9.92
CA CYS A 191 -10.23 -14.26 10.76
C CYS A 191 -9.79 -14.76 12.14
N ARG A 192 -8.49 -14.93 12.33
CA ARG A 192 -7.92 -15.63 13.50
C ARG A 192 -7.71 -14.68 14.67
N PRO A 193 -8.12 -15.10 15.90
CA PRO A 193 -7.91 -14.28 17.10
C PRO A 193 -6.43 -14.03 17.46
N ASP A 194 -5.53 -14.90 17.00
CA ASP A 194 -4.12 -14.98 17.37
C ASP A 194 -3.16 -14.93 16.18
N LEU A 195 -3.62 -14.44 15.00
CA LEU A 195 -2.78 -14.34 13.82
C LEU A 195 -1.62 -13.35 14.01
N VAL A 196 -1.89 -12.26 14.70
CA VAL A 196 -0.94 -11.19 15.03
C VAL A 196 -1.07 -10.83 16.51
N THR A 197 -0.01 -10.25 17.09
CA THR A 197 0.02 -9.89 18.52
C THR A 197 -0.67 -8.57 18.82
N TRP A 198 -0.84 -7.70 17.81
CA TRP A 198 -1.33 -6.32 17.96
C TRP A 198 -2.83 -6.17 17.66
N ALA A 199 -3.49 -7.20 17.11
CA ALA A 199 -4.94 -7.17 16.86
C ALA A 199 -5.55 -8.56 17.04
N ARG A 200 -6.84 -8.60 17.43
CA ARG A 200 -7.58 -9.84 17.65
C ARG A 200 -8.67 -10.00 16.58
N GLY A 201 -8.65 -11.14 15.87
CA GLY A 201 -9.72 -11.53 14.95
C GLY A 201 -10.96 -12.06 15.66
N CYS A 202 -12.08 -12.14 14.94
CA CYS A 202 -13.39 -12.55 15.50
C CYS A 202 -13.67 -14.06 15.44
N GLY A 203 -12.80 -14.87 14.83
CA GLY A 203 -13.00 -16.31 14.66
C GLY A 203 -13.87 -16.70 13.45
N SER A 204 -14.41 -15.75 12.70
CA SER A 204 -15.19 -16.04 11.48
C SER A 204 -14.33 -16.64 10.38
N SER A 205 -14.92 -17.53 9.58
CA SER A 205 -14.29 -18.08 8.38
C SER A 205 -15.35 -18.38 7.32
N GLY A 206 -14.94 -18.47 6.06
CA GLY A 206 -15.85 -18.81 4.98
C GLY A 206 -15.31 -18.51 3.60
N TRP A 207 -16.13 -18.78 2.59
CA TRP A 207 -15.85 -18.50 1.20
C TRP A 207 -16.41 -17.12 0.82
N VAL A 208 -15.56 -16.26 0.24
CA VAL A 208 -15.94 -14.93 -0.24
C VAL A 208 -15.26 -14.64 -1.59
N SER A 209 -15.86 -13.77 -2.40
CA SER A 209 -15.16 -13.18 -3.54
C SER A 209 -14.07 -12.24 -3.01
N PRO A 210 -12.83 -12.30 -3.55
CA PRO A 210 -11.77 -11.38 -3.15
C PRO A 210 -11.79 -10.04 -3.90
N PHE A 211 -12.72 -9.85 -4.83
CA PHE A 211 -12.76 -8.76 -5.80
C PHE A 211 -13.63 -7.59 -5.33
N GLY A 212 -13.52 -6.46 -6.06
CA GLY A 212 -14.35 -5.28 -5.82
C GLY A 212 -14.12 -4.62 -4.45
N GLY A 213 -12.92 -4.72 -3.89
CA GLY A 213 -12.58 -4.14 -2.59
C GLY A 213 -12.82 -5.05 -1.39
N ALA A 214 -13.28 -6.29 -1.59
CA ALA A 214 -13.48 -7.25 -0.49
C ALA A 214 -12.16 -7.81 0.09
N ALA A 215 -11.07 -7.72 -0.68
CA ALA A 215 -9.74 -8.09 -0.23
C ALA A 215 -8.68 -7.12 -0.76
N LYS A 216 -7.51 -7.14 -0.13
CA LYS A 216 -6.35 -6.36 -0.58
C LYS A 216 -5.11 -7.24 -0.72
N LEU A 217 -4.19 -6.82 -1.56
CA LEU A 217 -2.86 -7.40 -1.67
C LEU A 217 -1.99 -7.00 -0.45
N PRO A 218 -1.07 -7.87 0.02
CA PRO A 218 0.01 -7.44 0.90
C PRO A 218 0.80 -6.29 0.25
N TRP A 219 1.25 -5.33 1.05
CA TRP A 219 1.78 -4.09 0.53
C TRP A 219 2.93 -4.23 -0.49
N ASN A 220 3.78 -5.26 -0.40
CA ASN A 220 4.83 -5.49 -1.41
C ASN A 220 4.26 -5.88 -2.78
N LEU A 221 3.16 -6.66 -2.81
CA LEU A 221 2.47 -7.00 -4.03
C LEU A 221 1.64 -5.82 -4.54
N GLU A 222 0.99 -5.11 -3.63
CA GLU A 222 0.24 -3.91 -3.94
C GLU A 222 1.13 -2.85 -4.57
N TRP A 223 2.32 -2.62 -4.01
CA TRP A 223 3.30 -1.69 -4.54
C TRP A 223 3.73 -2.05 -5.96
N ALA A 224 4.07 -3.33 -6.23
CA ALA A 224 4.37 -3.81 -7.57
C ALA A 224 3.17 -3.65 -8.54
N ALA A 225 1.95 -3.92 -8.08
CA ALA A 225 0.73 -3.74 -8.86
C ALA A 225 0.44 -2.27 -9.18
N GLN A 226 0.69 -1.35 -8.24
CA GLN A 226 0.56 0.09 -8.45
C GLN A 226 1.47 0.58 -9.59
N TRP A 227 2.72 0.06 -9.68
CA TRP A 227 3.61 0.43 -10.77
C TRP A 227 3.01 0.11 -12.15
N SER A 228 2.46 -1.08 -12.29
CA SER A 228 1.80 -1.49 -13.52
C SER A 228 0.49 -0.72 -13.78
N LEU A 229 -0.34 -0.59 -12.75
CA LEU A 229 -1.65 0.07 -12.85
C LEU A 229 -1.55 1.54 -13.28
N PHE A 230 -0.56 2.25 -12.74
CA PHE A 230 -0.38 3.68 -12.99
C PHE A 230 0.69 4.00 -14.05
N GLY A 231 1.36 2.98 -14.60
CA GLY A 231 2.45 3.18 -15.56
C GLY A 231 3.66 3.88 -14.96
N VAL A 232 3.97 3.61 -13.67
CA VAL A 232 5.08 4.24 -12.94
C VAL A 232 6.40 3.90 -13.60
N THR A 233 7.19 4.93 -13.91
CA THR A 233 8.53 4.79 -14.50
C THR A 233 9.64 5.11 -13.49
N ILE A 234 9.35 5.98 -12.51
CA ILE A 234 10.31 6.40 -11.50
C ILE A 234 9.62 6.41 -10.13
N GLU A 235 10.16 5.61 -9.22
CA GLU A 235 9.77 5.62 -7.80
C GLU A 235 11.00 5.41 -6.92
N PRO A 236 11.51 6.46 -6.26
CA PRO A 236 12.63 6.35 -5.36
C PRO A 236 12.24 5.64 -4.06
N GLY A 237 13.05 4.70 -3.62
CA GLY A 237 12.89 4.01 -2.35
C GLY A 237 13.78 4.59 -1.24
N GLY A 238 13.27 4.65 -0.02
CA GLY A 238 14.10 4.95 1.15
C GLY A 238 15.18 3.87 1.38
N LYS A 239 16.27 4.23 2.08
CA LYS A 239 17.35 3.29 2.40
C LYS A 239 16.86 2.07 3.17
N ASP A 240 15.91 2.26 4.07
CA ASP A 240 15.24 1.23 4.88
C ASP A 240 14.45 0.22 4.02
N LEU A 241 13.83 0.68 2.94
CA LEU A 241 13.11 -0.17 1.99
C LEU A 241 14.06 -0.90 1.02
N SER A 242 15.24 -0.32 0.76
CA SER A 242 16.23 -0.76 -0.23
C SER A 242 17.39 -1.57 0.36
N THR A 243 17.24 -2.07 1.59
CA THR A 243 18.18 -3.03 2.17
C THR A 243 18.07 -4.39 1.46
N ALA A 244 19.19 -5.12 1.37
CA ALA A 244 19.19 -6.44 0.72
C ALA A 244 18.14 -7.38 1.34
N GLY A 245 17.29 -7.97 0.51
CA GLY A 245 16.14 -8.78 0.94
C GLY A 245 14.96 -7.96 1.50
N GLY A 246 15.06 -6.64 1.43
CA GLY A 246 14.05 -5.70 1.89
C GLY A 246 12.82 -5.65 0.99
N SER A 247 12.00 -4.66 1.26
CA SER A 247 10.71 -4.53 0.59
C SER A 247 10.84 -4.20 -0.88
N ARG A 248 11.82 -3.38 -1.26
CA ARG A 248 12.08 -3.05 -2.66
C ARG A 248 12.46 -4.27 -3.46
N ASP A 249 13.41 -5.07 -2.96
CA ASP A 249 13.86 -6.30 -3.65
C ASP A 249 12.70 -7.28 -3.87
N ARG A 250 11.78 -7.39 -2.90
CA ARG A 250 10.57 -8.23 -3.02
C ARG A 250 9.63 -7.69 -4.08
N SER A 251 9.30 -6.39 -4.04
CA SER A 251 8.39 -5.79 -5.01
C SER A 251 8.97 -5.82 -6.42
N ASP A 252 10.28 -5.57 -6.59
CA ASP A 252 10.98 -5.67 -7.87
C ASP A 252 10.97 -7.12 -8.43
N ALA A 253 11.12 -8.12 -7.56
CA ALA A 253 11.04 -9.52 -7.96
C ALA A 253 9.61 -9.93 -8.36
N ILE A 254 8.60 -9.41 -7.67
CA ILE A 254 7.17 -9.64 -7.97
C ILE A 254 6.79 -8.97 -9.29
N ALA A 255 7.23 -7.73 -9.53
CA ALA A 255 6.90 -6.97 -10.72
C ALA A 255 7.45 -7.59 -12.03
N ARG A 256 8.43 -8.50 -11.94
CA ARG A 256 9.01 -9.22 -13.08
C ARG A 256 8.24 -10.48 -13.47
N GLU A 257 7.33 -10.96 -12.65
CA GLU A 257 6.53 -12.19 -12.84
C GLU A 257 5.10 -11.88 -13.31
#